data_41bdd02db6139848437440c1b00a21d5
#
_entry.id   41bdd02db6139848437440c1b00a21d5
#
_cell.length_a   1.000
_cell.length_b   1.000
_cell.length_c   1.000
_cell.angle_alpha   90.00
_cell.angle_beta   90.00
_cell.angle_gamma   90.00
#
_symmetry.space_group_name_H-M   'P 1'
#
loop_
_entity.id
_entity.type
_entity.pdbx_description
1 polymer ?
#
loop_
_entity_poly.entity_id
_entity_poly.type
_entity_poly.pdbx_seq_one_letter_code
_entity_poly.pdbx_strand_id
1 'polypeptide(L)'
;MAVSVNTVYTTVLYILNKEQRGYVTPSEFNSIADLVQKEIFNSYFPNGNQQNRKNQNNSENDTEFFNMSKDVEYKLFPFKKDITFTYDVTNNSFYNATSSSIYKIGEVVVTYDGQPKYESIAQLSDKRDFEKITRSKLTTPTKQYPLFITTNATPASLTNRLALKVSPWTSSTSGNVVASCLLNPTSPNWNFTVGSVGQYIYSANNSVDFQLDISEQTNLIINILKYFGVIINDPTIIQVAEQENQAVQINEKS
;
A
#
# COMPACT_ATOMS: atom_id res chain seq x y z
N MET A 1 -13.33 1.59 -7.03
CA MET A 1 -13.05 2.74 -7.94
C MET A 1 -12.22 3.75 -7.16
N ALA A 2 -11.21 4.36 -7.78
CA ALA A 2 -10.36 5.37 -7.13
C ALA A 2 -11.17 6.63 -6.75
N VAL A 3 -10.80 7.28 -5.65
CA VAL A 3 -11.41 8.56 -5.23
C VAL A 3 -10.80 9.69 -6.04
N SER A 4 -11.65 10.50 -6.70
CA SER A 4 -11.18 11.61 -7.53
C SER A 4 -10.57 12.74 -6.69
N VAL A 5 -9.33 13.10 -7.00
CA VAL A 5 -8.61 14.20 -6.35
C VAL A 5 -9.31 15.54 -6.53
N ASN A 6 -9.92 15.77 -7.69
CA ASN A 6 -10.64 17.00 -7.98
C ASN A 6 -11.92 17.12 -7.14
N THR A 7 -12.67 16.03 -7.00
CA THR A 7 -13.87 15.99 -6.16
C THR A 7 -13.55 16.30 -4.71
N VAL A 8 -12.49 15.69 -4.18
CA VAL A 8 -12.05 15.93 -2.80
C VAL A 8 -11.62 17.38 -2.61
N TYR A 9 -10.77 17.92 -3.49
CA TYR A 9 -10.28 19.30 -3.39
C TYR A 9 -11.42 20.31 -3.44
N THR A 10 -12.34 20.17 -4.40
CA THR A 10 -13.49 21.08 -4.52
C THR A 10 -14.40 20.99 -3.30
N THR A 11 -14.64 19.80 -2.76
CA THR A 11 -15.46 19.62 -1.55
C THR A 11 -14.80 20.27 -0.33
N VAL A 12 -13.49 20.06 -0.15
CA VAL A 12 -12.73 20.70 0.93
C VAL A 12 -12.79 22.23 0.81
N LEU A 13 -12.59 22.80 -0.38
CA LEU A 13 -12.72 24.24 -0.62
C LEU A 13 -14.12 24.75 -0.33
N TYR A 14 -15.18 24.03 -0.72
CA TYR A 14 -16.55 24.45 -0.42
C TYR A 14 -16.82 24.54 1.08
N ILE A 15 -16.34 23.57 1.85
CA ILE A 15 -16.51 23.56 3.30
C ILE A 15 -15.75 24.73 3.92
N LEU A 16 -14.48 24.92 3.57
CA LEU A 16 -13.65 25.99 4.11
C LEU A 16 -14.15 27.39 3.71
N ASN A 17 -14.57 27.58 2.47
CA ASN A 17 -15.11 28.88 1.99
C ASN A 17 -16.44 29.21 2.64
N LYS A 18 -17.32 28.22 2.90
CA LYS A 18 -18.62 28.46 3.54
C LYS A 18 -18.47 29.02 4.96
N GLU A 19 -17.38 28.63 5.63
CA GLU A 19 -17.03 29.11 6.97
C GLU A 19 -16.20 30.41 6.95
N GLN A 20 -15.91 31.00 5.78
CA GLN A 20 -15.06 32.19 5.60
C GLN A 20 -13.65 32.07 6.20
N ARG A 21 -13.07 30.85 6.18
CA ARG A 21 -11.91 30.49 6.98
C ARG A 21 -10.59 30.45 6.21
N GLY A 22 -10.54 31.03 5.05
CA GLY A 22 -9.31 31.15 4.29
C GLY A 22 -9.26 30.28 3.04
N TYR A 23 -8.25 30.51 2.26
CA TYR A 23 -8.01 29.83 0.99
C TYR A 23 -6.88 28.84 1.15
N VAL A 24 -7.09 27.61 0.68
CA VAL A 24 -6.08 26.55 0.64
C VAL A 24 -5.47 26.48 -0.74
N THR A 25 -4.17 26.63 -0.81
CA THR A 25 -3.45 26.50 -2.07
C THR A 25 -3.37 25.05 -2.52
N PRO A 26 -3.32 24.79 -3.86
CA PRO A 26 -3.16 23.43 -4.37
C PRO A 26 -1.92 22.71 -3.85
N SER A 27 -0.83 23.42 -3.60
CA SER A 27 0.40 22.83 -3.08
C SER A 27 0.25 22.35 -1.63
N GLU A 28 -0.42 23.13 -0.79
CA GLU A 28 -0.74 22.74 0.59
C GLU A 28 -1.69 21.55 0.61
N PHE A 29 -2.72 21.57 -0.25
CA PHE A 29 -3.64 20.45 -0.39
C PHE A 29 -2.90 19.17 -0.79
N ASN A 30 -2.06 19.20 -1.81
CA ASN A 30 -1.33 18.01 -2.27
C ASN A 30 -0.45 17.41 -1.18
N SER A 31 0.22 18.24 -0.37
CA SER A 31 1.06 17.78 0.73
C SER A 31 0.25 17.08 1.83
N ILE A 32 -0.90 17.66 2.21
CA ILE A 32 -1.78 17.08 3.23
C ILE A 32 -2.51 15.84 2.69
N ALA A 33 -2.94 15.87 1.43
CA ALA A 33 -3.60 14.75 0.76
C ALA A 33 -2.72 13.50 0.75
N ASP A 34 -1.43 13.64 0.47
CA ASP A 34 -0.46 12.55 0.52
C ASP A 34 -0.29 11.98 1.95
N LEU A 35 -0.19 12.88 2.94
CA LEU A 35 -0.08 12.47 4.34
C LEU A 35 -1.31 11.68 4.79
N VAL A 36 -2.51 12.21 4.54
CA VAL A 36 -3.77 11.59 4.96
C VAL A 36 -3.99 10.25 4.24
N GLN A 37 -3.67 10.15 2.95
CA GLN A 37 -3.75 8.88 2.23
C GLN A 37 -2.88 7.80 2.89
N LYS A 38 -1.66 8.16 3.29
CA LYS A 38 -0.74 7.24 3.99
C LYS A 38 -1.22 6.88 5.39
N GLU A 39 -1.86 7.80 6.10
CA GLU A 39 -2.47 7.52 7.41
C GLU A 39 -3.61 6.52 7.29
N ILE A 40 -4.53 6.72 6.33
CA ILE A 40 -5.63 5.78 6.08
C ILE A 40 -5.08 4.43 5.66
N PHE A 41 -4.10 4.37 4.75
CA PHE A 41 -3.44 3.12 4.36
C PHE A 41 -2.83 2.40 5.56
N ASN A 42 -2.14 3.11 6.44
CA ASN A 42 -1.54 2.52 7.64
C ASN A 42 -2.60 2.03 8.64
N SER A 43 -3.78 2.66 8.68
CA SER A 43 -4.88 2.24 9.56
C SER A 43 -5.46 0.86 9.20
N TYR A 44 -5.25 0.38 7.98
CA TYR A 44 -5.65 -0.97 7.56
C TYR A 44 -4.81 -2.09 8.19
N PHE A 45 -3.69 -1.74 8.85
CA PHE A 45 -2.81 -2.71 9.54
C PHE A 45 -2.88 -2.55 11.07
N PRO A 46 -4.06 -2.65 11.69
CA PRO A 46 -4.17 -2.55 13.13
C PRO A 46 -3.49 -3.77 13.78
N ASN A 47 -3.16 -3.64 15.06
CA ASN A 47 -2.55 -4.71 15.84
C ASN A 47 -3.34 -6.02 15.68
N GLY A 48 -2.79 -6.96 14.93
CA GLY A 48 -3.45 -8.22 14.53
C GLY A 48 -4.02 -9.04 15.70
N ASN A 49 -3.55 -8.82 16.92
CA ASN A 49 -4.09 -9.46 18.13
C ASN A 49 -5.49 -8.98 18.52
N GLN A 50 -5.88 -7.74 18.20
CA GLN A 50 -7.22 -7.22 18.50
C GLN A 50 -8.26 -7.69 17.50
N GLN A 51 -7.90 -7.76 16.21
CA GLN A 51 -8.80 -8.28 15.16
C GLN A 51 -9.07 -9.77 15.31
N ASN A 52 -8.05 -10.57 15.62
CA ASN A 52 -8.23 -12.01 15.84
C ASN A 52 -9.12 -12.34 17.06
N ARG A 53 -9.11 -11.50 18.09
CA ARG A 53 -9.98 -11.67 19.26
C ARG A 53 -11.45 -11.34 18.97
N LYS A 54 -11.72 -10.37 18.08
CA LYS A 54 -13.09 -10.01 17.70
C LYS A 54 -13.76 -11.09 16.85
N ASN A 55 -13.04 -11.69 15.92
CA ASN A 55 -13.57 -12.76 15.06
C ASN A 55 -13.95 -14.03 15.83
N GLN A 56 -13.35 -14.29 17.00
CA GLN A 56 -13.69 -15.45 17.82
C GLN A 56 -15.01 -15.30 18.60
N ASN A 57 -15.46 -14.08 18.88
CA ASN A 57 -16.67 -13.82 19.65
C ASN A 57 -17.93 -13.60 18.78
N ASN A 58 -17.83 -13.54 17.47
CA ASN A 58 -18.92 -13.15 16.57
C ASN A 58 -19.33 -14.27 15.59
N SER A 59 -19.30 -15.52 16.05
CA SER A 59 -19.66 -16.68 15.21
C SER A 59 -21.13 -16.71 14.76
N GLU A 60 -22.02 -15.89 15.35
CA GLU A 60 -23.44 -15.88 14.99
C GLU A 60 -23.81 -14.88 13.87
N ASN A 61 -22.94 -13.95 13.51
CA ASN A 61 -23.18 -12.92 12.50
C ASN A 61 -22.26 -13.00 11.29
N ASP A 62 -21.64 -14.14 11.04
CA ASP A 62 -20.75 -14.33 9.89
C ASP A 62 -21.57 -14.52 8.60
N THR A 63 -22.24 -13.45 8.18
CA THR A 63 -22.78 -13.37 6.82
C THR A 63 -21.66 -12.99 5.86
N GLU A 64 -21.75 -13.47 4.64
CA GLU A 64 -20.76 -13.26 3.56
C GLU A 64 -20.33 -11.78 3.39
N PHE A 65 -21.19 -10.83 3.79
CA PHE A 65 -21.02 -9.40 3.64
C PHE A 65 -20.49 -8.68 4.90
N PHE A 66 -20.44 -9.32 6.05
CA PHE A 66 -20.02 -8.71 7.33
C PHE A 66 -18.69 -9.23 7.88
N ASN A 67 -17.86 -9.80 7.02
CA ASN A 67 -16.55 -10.26 7.43
C ASN A 67 -15.53 -9.11 7.37
N MET A 68 -15.20 -8.49 8.50
CA MET A 68 -14.26 -7.37 8.61
C MET A 68 -12.89 -7.68 7.99
N SER A 69 -12.44 -8.93 8.03
CA SER A 69 -11.18 -9.34 7.42
C SER A 69 -11.24 -9.26 5.90
N LYS A 70 -12.36 -9.63 5.30
CA LYS A 70 -12.59 -9.50 3.85
C LYS A 70 -12.76 -8.04 3.44
N ASP A 71 -13.42 -7.22 4.25
CA ASP A 71 -13.59 -5.79 3.96
C ASP A 71 -12.26 -5.06 3.89
N VAL A 72 -11.35 -5.32 4.84
CA VAL A 72 -9.98 -4.79 4.77
C VAL A 72 -9.25 -5.32 3.54
N GLU A 73 -9.48 -6.57 3.16
CA GLU A 73 -8.89 -7.14 1.95
C GLU A 73 -9.37 -6.44 0.68
N TYR A 74 -10.66 -6.11 0.59
CA TYR A 74 -11.23 -5.32 -0.52
C TYR A 74 -10.66 -3.89 -0.57
N LYS A 75 -10.52 -3.23 0.59
CA LYS A 75 -9.91 -1.90 0.70
C LYS A 75 -8.43 -1.91 0.29
N LEU A 76 -7.72 -3.01 0.52
CA LEU A 76 -6.32 -3.20 0.12
C LEU A 76 -6.14 -3.63 -1.33
N PHE A 77 -7.21 -4.04 -2.02
CA PHE A 77 -7.13 -4.54 -3.40
C PHE A 77 -6.43 -3.57 -4.38
N PRO A 78 -6.66 -2.24 -4.35
CA PRO A 78 -5.99 -1.30 -5.25
C PRO A 78 -4.46 -1.26 -5.09
N PHE A 79 -3.95 -1.71 -3.95
CA PHE A 79 -2.52 -1.72 -3.62
C PHE A 79 -1.85 -3.07 -3.88
N LYS A 80 -2.64 -4.13 -4.13
CA LYS A 80 -2.13 -5.47 -4.45
C LYS A 80 -1.71 -5.52 -5.91
N LYS A 81 -0.50 -6.01 -6.16
CA LYS A 81 0.02 -6.21 -7.51
C LYS A 81 1.00 -7.37 -7.56
N ASP A 82 0.87 -8.20 -8.58
CA ASP A 82 1.87 -9.22 -8.87
C ASP A 82 3.02 -8.61 -9.66
N ILE A 83 4.23 -8.80 -9.16
CA ILE A 83 5.45 -8.24 -9.72
C ILE A 83 6.39 -9.36 -10.09
N THR A 84 6.86 -9.34 -11.34
CA THR A 84 7.93 -10.22 -11.79
C THR A 84 9.28 -9.61 -11.39
N PHE A 85 10.07 -10.37 -10.67
CA PHE A 85 11.40 -9.98 -10.22
C PHE A 85 12.46 -10.38 -11.26
N THR A 86 13.41 -9.49 -11.48
CA THR A 86 14.54 -9.71 -12.40
C THR A 86 15.72 -10.27 -11.64
N TYR A 87 16.36 -11.29 -12.19
CA TYR A 87 17.54 -11.92 -11.57
C TYR A 87 18.80 -11.09 -11.80
N ASP A 88 19.53 -10.81 -10.75
CA ASP A 88 20.86 -10.23 -10.75
C ASP A 88 21.94 -11.30 -10.49
N VAL A 89 22.73 -11.58 -11.49
CA VAL A 89 23.80 -12.59 -11.43
C VAL A 89 24.88 -12.19 -10.44
N THR A 90 25.18 -10.91 -10.33
CA THR A 90 26.27 -10.40 -9.47
C THR A 90 25.97 -10.60 -7.99
N ASN A 91 24.75 -10.31 -7.58
CA ASN A 91 24.32 -10.42 -6.19
C ASN A 91 23.63 -11.75 -5.87
N ASN A 92 23.40 -12.60 -6.88
CA ASN A 92 22.62 -13.83 -6.78
C ASN A 92 21.27 -13.57 -6.08
N SER A 93 20.56 -12.55 -6.55
CA SER A 93 19.31 -12.07 -5.97
C SER A 93 18.34 -11.64 -7.07
N PHE A 94 17.06 -11.57 -6.70
CA PHE A 94 16.00 -11.06 -7.55
C PHE A 94 15.61 -9.68 -7.07
N TYR A 95 15.49 -8.72 -7.96
CA TYR A 95 15.12 -7.37 -7.61
C TYR A 95 13.93 -6.88 -8.46
N ASN A 96 13.19 -5.94 -7.92
CA ASN A 96 12.13 -5.28 -8.67
C ASN A 96 12.74 -4.21 -9.62
N ALA A 97 12.67 -4.47 -10.92
CA ALA A 97 13.17 -3.53 -11.94
C ALA A 97 12.27 -2.28 -12.08
N THR A 98 10.99 -2.36 -11.69
CA THR A 98 10.06 -1.22 -11.75
C THR A 98 10.29 -0.27 -10.58
N SER A 99 9.90 1.00 -10.76
CA SER A 99 10.04 2.03 -9.71
C SER A 99 9.01 1.90 -8.57
N SER A 100 8.15 0.88 -8.60
CA SER A 100 7.12 0.67 -7.59
C SER A 100 7.72 0.42 -6.21
N SER A 101 7.30 1.20 -5.22
CA SER A 101 7.71 1.02 -3.83
C SER A 101 6.90 -0.10 -3.20
N ILE A 102 7.56 -1.21 -2.87
CA ILE A 102 6.93 -2.36 -2.23
C ILE A 102 6.84 -2.11 -0.73
N TYR A 103 5.65 -2.22 -0.16
CA TYR A 103 5.41 -2.15 1.28
C TYR A 103 5.61 -3.50 1.97
N LYS A 104 4.95 -4.54 1.44
CA LYS A 104 5.09 -5.93 1.92
C LYS A 104 5.09 -6.90 0.75
N ILE A 105 5.79 -8.03 0.94
CA ILE A 105 5.71 -9.17 0.05
C ILE A 105 4.79 -10.21 0.69
N GLY A 106 3.87 -10.72 -0.11
CA GLY A 106 3.02 -11.86 0.25
C GLY A 106 3.60 -13.17 -0.28
N GLU A 107 2.83 -13.85 -1.11
CA GLU A 107 3.22 -15.12 -1.71
C GLU A 107 4.24 -14.92 -2.83
N VAL A 108 5.24 -15.80 -2.88
CA VAL A 108 6.26 -15.81 -3.92
C VAL A 108 6.15 -17.12 -4.70
N VAL A 109 5.87 -17.02 -5.98
CA VAL A 109 5.78 -18.14 -6.90
C VAL A 109 7.05 -18.21 -7.73
N VAL A 110 7.71 -19.35 -7.72
CA VAL A 110 8.93 -19.61 -8.47
C VAL A 110 8.62 -20.60 -9.57
N THR A 111 8.84 -20.21 -10.80
CA THR A 111 8.70 -21.07 -11.97
C THR A 111 10.09 -21.45 -12.46
N TYR A 112 10.38 -22.73 -12.52
CA TYR A 112 11.60 -23.28 -13.09
C TYR A 112 11.31 -23.82 -14.48
N ASP A 113 11.99 -23.29 -15.49
CA ASP A 113 11.91 -23.83 -16.84
C ASP A 113 12.68 -25.15 -16.93
N GLY A 114 12.23 -26.03 -17.78
CA GLY A 114 12.83 -27.33 -18.00
C GLY A 114 11.77 -28.40 -18.30
N GLN A 115 12.20 -29.64 -18.39
CA GLN A 115 11.30 -30.79 -18.54
C GLN A 115 11.53 -31.76 -17.37
N PRO A 116 10.55 -31.89 -16.46
CA PRO A 116 9.28 -31.17 -16.38
C PRO A 116 9.42 -29.72 -15.86
N LYS A 117 8.48 -28.87 -16.23
CA LYS A 117 8.33 -27.50 -15.68
C LYS A 117 7.81 -27.59 -14.24
N TYR A 118 8.46 -26.87 -13.33
CA TYR A 118 8.02 -26.77 -11.93
C TYR A 118 7.54 -25.36 -11.65
N GLU A 119 6.38 -25.29 -11.06
CA GLU A 119 5.82 -24.04 -10.49
C GLU A 119 5.49 -24.31 -9.05
N SER A 120 6.13 -23.59 -8.14
CA SER A 120 6.07 -23.88 -6.72
C SER A 120 6.02 -22.58 -5.92
N ILE A 121 5.27 -22.61 -4.82
CA ILE A 121 5.23 -21.53 -3.84
C ILE A 121 6.49 -21.65 -2.97
N ALA A 122 7.26 -20.55 -2.92
CA ALA A 122 8.45 -20.49 -2.09
C ALA A 122 8.07 -20.15 -0.65
N GLN A 123 8.68 -20.86 0.29
CA GLN A 123 8.50 -20.61 1.71
C GLN A 123 9.43 -19.49 2.19
N LEU A 124 8.87 -18.51 2.91
CA LEU A 124 9.68 -17.47 3.57
C LEU A 124 10.48 -18.08 4.73
N SER A 125 11.75 -17.75 4.78
CA SER A 125 12.66 -18.18 5.85
C SER A 125 13.42 -16.98 6.43
N ASP A 126 13.90 -17.12 7.65
CA ASP A 126 14.83 -16.16 8.23
C ASP A 126 16.23 -16.36 7.63
N LYS A 127 17.02 -15.29 7.56
CA LYS A 127 18.37 -15.32 6.98
C LYS A 127 19.25 -16.40 7.59
N ARG A 128 19.18 -16.58 8.92
CA ARG A 128 19.97 -17.59 9.64
C ARG A 128 19.60 -19.02 9.23
N ASP A 129 18.32 -19.29 9.16
CA ASP A 129 17.83 -20.64 8.84
C ASP A 129 17.99 -20.94 7.34
N PHE A 130 17.80 -19.96 6.49
CA PHE A 130 18.09 -20.06 5.06
C PHE A 130 19.54 -20.49 4.81
N GLU A 131 20.52 -19.84 5.45
CA GLU A 131 21.94 -20.19 5.31
C GLU A 131 22.26 -21.59 5.85
N LYS A 132 21.62 -22.03 6.94
CA LYS A 132 21.79 -23.39 7.48
C LYS A 132 21.20 -24.43 6.54
N ILE A 133 19.96 -24.23 6.10
CA ILE A 133 19.22 -25.17 5.27
C ILE A 133 19.90 -25.33 3.90
N THR A 134 20.33 -24.23 3.29
CA THR A 134 20.99 -24.26 1.97
C THR A 134 22.36 -24.91 1.98
N ARG A 135 23.07 -24.92 3.13
CA ARG A 135 24.37 -25.57 3.27
C ARG A 135 24.27 -27.03 3.68
N SER A 136 23.15 -27.48 4.16
CA SER A 136 22.93 -28.86 4.59
C SER A 136 22.65 -29.77 3.40
N LYS A 137 23.36 -30.85 3.28
CA LYS A 137 23.12 -31.87 2.22
C LYS A 137 21.80 -32.63 2.39
N LEU A 138 21.26 -32.68 3.61
CA LEU A 138 20.02 -33.42 3.91
C LEU A 138 18.76 -32.55 3.71
N THR A 139 18.86 -31.22 3.94
CA THR A 139 17.72 -30.34 3.94
C THR A 139 17.78 -29.32 2.80
N THR A 140 18.65 -29.52 1.82
CA THR A 140 18.81 -28.63 0.67
C THR A 140 17.45 -28.41 -0.03
N PRO A 141 17.03 -27.16 -0.26
CA PRO A 141 15.79 -26.87 -0.96
C PRO A 141 15.75 -27.50 -2.35
N THR A 142 14.57 -27.93 -2.74
CA THR A 142 14.32 -28.52 -4.06
C THR A 142 13.46 -27.59 -4.90
N LYS A 143 13.36 -27.83 -6.21
CA LYS A 143 12.46 -27.09 -7.11
C LYS A 143 10.99 -27.20 -6.72
N GLN A 144 10.59 -28.26 -6.00
CA GLN A 144 9.23 -28.46 -5.49
C GLN A 144 8.98 -27.68 -4.19
N TYR A 145 10.02 -27.48 -3.39
CA TYR A 145 9.98 -26.81 -2.09
C TYR A 145 11.07 -25.73 -2.02
N PRO A 146 10.93 -24.65 -2.80
CA PRO A 146 11.89 -23.56 -2.77
C PRO A 146 11.74 -22.73 -1.50
N LEU A 147 12.86 -22.15 -1.07
CA LEU A 147 12.90 -21.19 0.03
C LEU A 147 13.30 -19.83 -0.49
N PHE A 148 12.79 -18.77 0.14
CA PHE A 148 13.25 -17.42 -0.14
C PHE A 148 13.47 -16.61 1.14
N ILE A 149 14.31 -15.60 1.02
CA ILE A 149 14.50 -14.56 2.03
C ILE A 149 14.40 -13.19 1.37
N THR A 150 14.00 -12.19 2.14
CA THR A 150 14.09 -10.80 1.75
C THR A 150 15.50 -10.27 2.01
N THR A 151 16.04 -9.49 1.11
CA THR A 151 17.38 -8.91 1.19
C THR A 151 17.37 -7.51 0.56
N ASN A 152 18.42 -6.74 0.79
CA ASN A 152 18.68 -5.47 0.12
C ASN A 152 19.79 -5.57 -0.94
N ALA A 153 20.17 -6.78 -1.31
CA ALA A 153 21.20 -7.04 -2.31
C ALA A 153 20.66 -6.74 -3.72
N THR A 154 20.76 -5.50 -4.14
CA THR A 154 20.33 -4.98 -5.44
C THR A 154 21.53 -4.48 -6.25
N PRO A 155 21.41 -4.37 -7.59
CA PRO A 155 22.44 -3.70 -8.40
C PRO A 155 22.78 -2.30 -7.88
N ALA A 156 24.03 -1.88 -8.02
CA ALA A 156 24.51 -0.60 -7.49
C ALA A 156 23.73 0.63 -8.03
N SER A 157 23.10 0.50 -9.20
CA SER A 157 22.23 1.53 -9.79
C SER A 157 20.85 1.64 -9.15
N LEU A 158 20.45 0.68 -8.31
CA LEU A 158 19.11 0.56 -7.74
C LEU A 158 19.19 0.36 -6.22
N THR A 159 19.80 1.29 -5.53
CA THR A 159 19.93 1.26 -4.06
C THR A 159 18.58 1.39 -3.36
N ASN A 160 18.50 0.81 -2.15
CA ASN A 160 17.30 0.86 -1.28
C ASN A 160 16.04 0.19 -1.83
N ARG A 161 16.17 -0.81 -2.69
CA ARG A 161 15.03 -1.60 -3.13
C ARG A 161 15.01 -2.96 -2.44
N LEU A 162 13.80 -3.47 -2.27
CA LEU A 162 13.61 -4.81 -1.77
C LEU A 162 14.04 -5.83 -2.83
N ALA A 163 14.83 -6.79 -2.42
CA ALA A 163 15.26 -7.91 -3.24
C ALA A 163 14.94 -9.24 -2.55
N LEU A 164 14.90 -10.30 -3.32
CA LEU A 164 14.65 -11.66 -2.88
C LEU A 164 15.86 -12.54 -3.20
N LYS A 165 16.26 -13.40 -2.28
CA LYS A 165 17.18 -14.49 -2.56
C LYS A 165 16.40 -15.78 -2.50
N VAL A 166 16.41 -16.55 -3.60
CA VAL A 166 15.66 -17.80 -3.74
C VAL A 166 16.63 -18.97 -3.80
N SER A 167 16.27 -20.10 -3.21
CA SER A 167 17.01 -21.35 -3.30
C SER A 167 16.03 -22.51 -3.57
N PRO A 168 16.33 -23.42 -4.51
CA PRO A 168 17.52 -23.49 -5.33
C PRO A 168 17.47 -22.52 -6.53
N TRP A 169 18.50 -21.71 -6.70
CA TRP A 169 18.66 -20.89 -7.89
C TRP A 169 20.15 -20.63 -8.17
N THR A 170 20.52 -20.67 -9.43
CA THR A 170 21.89 -20.41 -9.88
C THR A 170 21.83 -19.57 -11.18
N SER A 171 22.96 -19.04 -11.61
CA SER A 171 23.06 -18.28 -12.87
C SER A 171 22.68 -19.09 -14.12
N SER A 172 22.70 -20.42 -14.03
CA SER A 172 22.28 -21.33 -15.11
C SER A 172 20.81 -21.76 -15.01
N THR A 173 20.11 -21.36 -13.95
CA THR A 173 18.68 -21.69 -13.79
C THR A 173 17.85 -20.75 -14.64
N SER A 174 16.97 -21.31 -15.48
CA SER A 174 15.98 -20.56 -16.25
C SER A 174 14.63 -20.61 -15.55
N GLY A 175 13.87 -19.52 -15.64
CA GLY A 175 12.55 -19.41 -15.06
C GLY A 175 12.22 -17.99 -14.63
N ASN A 176 11.12 -17.87 -13.87
CA ASN A 176 10.60 -16.60 -13.39
C ASN A 176 10.33 -16.66 -11.89
N VAL A 177 10.47 -15.52 -11.23
CA VAL A 177 10.03 -15.30 -9.85
C VAL A 177 8.98 -14.21 -9.86
N VAL A 178 7.75 -14.54 -9.46
CA VAL A 178 6.63 -13.61 -9.34
C VAL A 178 6.22 -13.54 -7.88
N ALA A 179 6.10 -12.34 -7.36
CA ALA A 179 5.62 -12.15 -6.00
C ALA A 179 4.36 -11.30 -5.98
N SER A 180 3.38 -11.73 -5.20
CA SER A 180 2.23 -10.89 -4.86
C SER A 180 2.69 -9.86 -3.83
N CYS A 181 2.64 -8.60 -4.22
CA CYS A 181 3.18 -7.48 -3.44
C CYS A 181 2.09 -6.50 -3.08
N LEU A 182 2.21 -5.96 -1.88
CA LEU A 182 1.48 -4.79 -1.46
C LEU A 182 2.35 -3.57 -1.70
N LEU A 183 1.85 -2.62 -2.47
CA LEU A 183 2.56 -1.39 -2.83
C LEU A 183 2.22 -0.26 -1.87
N ASN A 184 3.18 0.65 -1.68
CA ASN A 184 2.88 1.92 -1.04
C ASN A 184 1.97 2.76 -1.93
N PRO A 185 1.03 3.52 -1.36
CA PRO A 185 0.20 4.46 -2.12
C PRO A 185 1.04 5.43 -2.94
N THR A 186 0.62 5.68 -4.16
CA THR A 186 1.19 6.74 -5.00
C THR A 186 0.67 8.08 -4.49
N SER A 187 1.55 9.07 -4.36
CA SER A 187 1.16 10.40 -3.89
C SER A 187 0.09 11.02 -4.81
N PRO A 188 -1.08 11.41 -4.28
CA PRO A 188 -2.10 12.09 -5.05
C PRO A 188 -1.61 13.46 -5.46
N ASN A 189 -2.03 13.94 -6.62
CA ASN A 189 -1.64 15.25 -7.10
C ASN A 189 -2.80 15.93 -7.83
N TRP A 190 -3.27 17.02 -7.29
CA TRP A 190 -4.16 17.92 -8.00
C TRP A 190 -3.31 18.89 -8.81
N ASN A 191 -3.22 18.63 -10.11
CA ASN A 191 -2.42 19.46 -11.02
C ASN A 191 -3.26 20.64 -11.55
N PHE A 192 -2.60 21.78 -11.74
CA PHE A 192 -3.26 23.01 -12.14
C PHE A 192 -2.41 23.82 -13.11
N THR A 193 -3.10 24.66 -13.87
CA THR A 193 -2.52 25.73 -14.64
C THR A 193 -2.96 27.07 -14.05
N VAL A 194 -2.09 28.07 -14.12
CA VAL A 194 -2.43 29.42 -13.65
C VAL A 194 -3.06 30.18 -14.82
N GLY A 195 -4.30 30.61 -14.63
CA GLY A 195 -5.01 31.44 -15.60
C GLY A 195 -4.48 32.87 -15.64
N SER A 196 -4.97 33.64 -16.60
CA SER A 196 -4.52 35.02 -16.87
C SER A 196 -4.77 36.01 -15.70
N VAL A 197 -5.68 35.70 -14.80
CA VAL A 197 -6.02 36.50 -13.61
C VAL A 197 -5.45 35.91 -12.32
N GLY A 198 -4.57 34.91 -12.45
CA GLY A 198 -3.93 34.23 -11.29
C GLY A 198 -4.76 33.13 -10.66
N GLN A 199 -5.93 32.78 -11.22
CA GLN A 199 -6.74 31.64 -10.73
C GLN A 199 -6.11 30.30 -11.07
N TYR A 200 -6.28 29.32 -10.17
CA TYR A 200 -5.85 27.93 -10.42
C TYR A 200 -6.95 27.18 -11.16
N ILE A 201 -6.60 26.65 -12.33
CA ILE A 201 -7.49 25.88 -13.19
C ILE A 201 -7.04 24.43 -13.16
N TYR A 202 -7.95 23.51 -12.84
CA TYR A 202 -7.67 22.09 -12.80
C TYR A 202 -7.18 21.56 -14.15
N SER A 203 -6.09 20.77 -14.13
CA SER A 203 -5.55 20.07 -15.29
C SER A 203 -5.60 18.56 -15.07
N ALA A 204 -6.47 17.88 -15.80
CA ALA A 204 -6.66 16.44 -15.64
C ALA A 204 -5.45 15.61 -16.12
N ASN A 205 -4.71 16.10 -17.13
CA ASN A 205 -3.66 15.31 -17.79
C ASN A 205 -2.50 14.88 -16.90
N ASN A 206 -2.18 15.65 -15.86
CA ASN A 206 -1.08 15.35 -14.93
C ASN A 206 -1.56 15.21 -13.48
N SER A 207 -2.86 15.12 -13.27
CA SER A 207 -3.44 14.85 -11.95
C SER A 207 -3.37 13.37 -11.64
N VAL A 208 -3.14 13.05 -10.37
CA VAL A 208 -3.10 11.69 -9.85
C VAL A 208 -4.20 11.56 -8.80
N ASP A 209 -5.14 10.68 -9.03
CA ASP A 209 -6.22 10.39 -8.10
C ASP A 209 -5.73 9.59 -6.88
N PHE A 210 -6.53 9.62 -5.80
CA PHE A 210 -6.28 8.77 -4.64
C PHE A 210 -6.45 7.30 -5.00
N GLN A 211 -5.58 6.45 -4.51
CA GLN A 211 -5.68 4.99 -4.72
C GLN A 211 -6.63 4.30 -3.73
N LEU A 212 -7.24 5.06 -2.84
CA LEU A 212 -8.21 4.54 -1.88
C LEU A 212 -9.50 4.10 -2.56
N ASP A 213 -10.22 3.16 -1.95
CA ASP A 213 -11.56 2.79 -2.37
C ASP A 213 -12.54 3.96 -2.15
N ILE A 214 -13.59 4.01 -2.96
CA ILE A 214 -14.58 5.10 -2.92
C ILE A 214 -15.30 5.19 -1.56
N SER A 215 -15.40 4.10 -0.82
CA SER A 215 -15.98 4.07 0.53
C SER A 215 -15.22 4.95 1.53
N GLU A 216 -13.92 5.18 1.27
CA GLU A 216 -13.06 6.01 2.13
C GLU A 216 -13.14 7.51 1.82
N GLN A 217 -13.93 7.94 0.84
CA GLN A 217 -13.97 9.35 0.42
C GLN A 217 -14.36 10.28 1.57
N THR A 218 -15.37 9.91 2.37
CA THR A 218 -15.83 10.73 3.49
C THR A 218 -14.77 10.84 4.57
N ASN A 219 -14.16 9.70 4.94
CA ASN A 219 -13.08 9.65 5.92
C ASN A 219 -11.87 10.48 5.47
N LEU A 220 -11.52 10.40 4.19
CA LEU A 220 -10.44 11.19 3.59
C LEU A 220 -10.70 12.70 3.71
N ILE A 221 -11.91 13.16 3.38
CA ILE A 221 -12.30 14.58 3.46
C ILE A 221 -12.24 15.08 4.91
N ILE A 222 -12.77 14.30 5.86
CA ILE A 222 -12.77 14.66 7.29
C ILE A 222 -11.32 14.80 7.79
N ASN A 223 -10.45 13.84 7.49
CA ASN A 223 -9.07 13.89 7.92
C ASN A 223 -8.29 15.06 7.28
N ILE A 224 -8.53 15.37 6.01
CA ILE A 224 -7.96 16.54 5.36
C ILE A 224 -8.41 17.83 6.04
N LEU A 225 -9.71 17.97 6.33
CA LEU A 225 -10.26 19.14 7.04
C LEU A 225 -9.68 19.30 8.44
N LYS A 226 -9.44 18.19 9.15
CA LYS A 226 -8.77 18.21 10.46
C LYS A 226 -7.40 18.90 10.39
N TYR A 227 -6.58 18.55 9.39
CA TYR A 227 -5.28 19.19 9.20
C TYR A 227 -5.39 20.66 8.82
N PHE A 228 -6.32 21.02 7.94
CA PHE A 228 -6.56 22.40 7.61
C PHE A 228 -7.12 23.21 8.78
N GLY A 229 -7.91 22.61 9.64
CA GLY A 229 -8.36 23.23 10.89
C GLY A 229 -7.19 23.61 11.82
N VAL A 230 -6.18 22.77 11.92
CA VAL A 230 -4.96 23.09 12.68
C VAL A 230 -4.17 24.20 12.00
N ILE A 231 -3.98 24.18 10.69
CA ILE A 231 -3.22 25.18 9.93
C ILE A 231 -3.92 26.55 10.01
N ILE A 232 -5.24 26.59 9.92
CA ILE A 232 -6.04 27.81 10.01
C ILE A 232 -6.24 28.24 11.47
N ASN A 233 -5.74 27.45 12.41
CA ASN A 233 -5.85 27.69 13.85
C ASN A 233 -7.31 27.78 14.34
N ASP A 234 -8.19 26.94 13.79
CA ASP A 234 -9.60 26.88 14.13
C ASP A 234 -9.95 25.66 14.98
N PRO A 235 -10.18 25.84 16.28
CA PRO A 235 -10.48 24.75 17.19
C PRO A 235 -11.82 24.05 16.89
N THR A 236 -12.77 24.74 16.25
CA THR A 236 -14.09 24.15 15.97
C THR A 236 -14.03 23.12 14.85
N ILE A 237 -13.27 23.38 13.78
CA ILE A 237 -13.06 22.41 12.69
C ILE A 237 -12.35 21.16 13.22
N ILE A 238 -11.35 21.33 14.08
CA ILE A 238 -10.62 20.21 14.68
C ILE A 238 -11.56 19.35 15.52
N GLN A 239 -12.37 19.98 16.37
CA GLN A 239 -13.31 19.25 17.23
C GLN A 239 -14.35 18.46 16.44
N VAL A 240 -14.95 19.06 15.41
CA VAL A 240 -15.93 18.39 14.54
C VAL A 240 -15.27 17.22 13.81
N ALA A 241 -14.11 17.42 13.21
CA ALA A 241 -13.39 16.36 12.51
C ALA A 241 -12.93 15.22 13.46
N GLU A 242 -12.58 15.53 14.72
CA GLU A 242 -12.25 14.52 15.72
C GLU A 242 -13.46 13.72 16.19
N GLN A 243 -14.60 14.37 16.39
CA GLN A 243 -15.85 13.69 16.75
C GLN A 243 -16.31 12.73 15.65
N GLU A 244 -16.26 13.15 14.40
CA GLU A 244 -16.59 12.29 13.25
C GLU A 244 -15.62 11.10 13.14
N ASN A 245 -14.31 11.32 13.29
CA ASN A 245 -13.34 10.23 13.30
C ASN A 245 -13.57 9.24 14.44
N GLN A 246 -13.91 9.72 15.64
CA GLN A 246 -14.24 8.83 16.76
C GLN A 246 -15.52 8.03 16.49
N ALA A 247 -16.55 8.65 15.90
CA ALA A 247 -17.77 7.96 15.51
C ALA A 247 -17.52 6.86 14.47
N VAL A 248 -16.70 7.15 13.45
CA VAL A 248 -16.31 6.15 12.44
C VAL A 248 -15.53 5.00 13.09
N GLN A 249 -14.54 5.28 13.95
CA GLN A 249 -13.77 4.25 14.64
C GLN A 249 -14.60 3.42 15.62
N ILE A 250 -15.60 3.99 16.25
CA ILE A 250 -16.53 3.25 17.13
C ILE A 250 -17.39 2.31 16.29
N ASN A 251 -17.93 2.79 15.18
CA ASN A 251 -18.74 1.99 14.26
C ASN A 251 -17.94 0.85 13.60
N GLU A 252 -16.67 1.08 13.28
CA GLU A 252 -15.78 0.05 12.76
C GLU A 252 -15.35 -0.98 13.84
N LYS A 253 -15.45 -0.60 15.11
CA LYS A 253 -15.05 -1.45 16.25
C LYS A 253 -16.20 -2.18 16.93
N SER A 254 -17.45 -1.84 16.63
CA SER A 254 -18.65 -2.50 17.16
C SER A 254 -19.15 -3.61 16.24
#